data_a4491229dd44c6154c1607000045cc75
#
_entry.id   a4491229dd44c6154c1607000045cc75
#
_cell.length_a   1.000
_cell.length_b   1.000
_cell.length_c   1.000
_cell.angle_alpha   90.00
_cell.angle_beta   90.00
_cell.angle_gamma   90.00
#
_symmetry.space_group_name_H-M   'P 1'
#
loop_
_entity.id
_entity.type
_entity.pdbx_description
1 polymer ?
#
loop_
_entity_poly.entity_id
_entity_poly.type
_entity_poly.pdbx_seq_one_letter_code
_entity_poly.pdbx_strand_id
1 'polypeptide(L)'
;MGRRLWRLLSSLYLTLPLTASPVVVYALPARALVPFVYLPQEKELEGAGLGIAQAAARLLRLGQAEDAARLAELTVRLLPDDPRGWVLLAEAELRSNQTDKAVVALSRAKELDPDNAGIWFAEGSLALRNGKPEDAIGLLRKGLELDGKNAGAYFDLGNAQILLGNNEAALGSFEKASGLRKDFWEAINNQGLVLFESGRTNDAIGRWQRVLKIKADIAETSLAMAAALYERNPADRAEALRLAESALAEEPNYVKESFQKEQLWGPRLRAVTAQLLAVPELKPAVERALANATSGDGGIEGGVEGGEGS
;
A
#
# COMPACT_ATOMS: atom_id res chain seq x y z
N MET A 1 5.47 -31.79 59.47
CA MET A 1 6.35 -31.72 60.67
C MET A 1 6.80 -30.29 60.79
N GLY A 2 6.49 -29.51 61.70
CA GLY A 2 6.16 -29.50 63.15
C GLY A 2 6.43 -28.07 63.57
N ARG A 3 5.39 -27.41 63.95
CA ARG A 3 5.05 -27.03 65.34
C ARG A 3 5.98 -26.01 65.97
N ARG A 4 5.42 -24.79 66.13
CA ARG A 4 5.20 -24.09 67.43
C ARG A 4 6.44 -23.73 68.25
N LEU A 5 6.53 -22.43 68.62
CA LEU A 5 6.47 -22.09 70.07
C LEU A 5 6.31 -20.59 70.25
N TRP A 6 5.29 -20.27 70.88
CA TRP A 6 4.83 -19.17 71.71
C TRP A 6 5.60 -19.10 73.02
N ARG A 7 5.86 -17.91 73.53
CA ARG A 7 5.63 -17.42 74.90
C ARG A 7 6.66 -16.36 75.28
N LEU A 8 6.17 -15.22 75.60
CA LEU A 8 5.93 -14.55 76.90
C LEU A 8 7.16 -13.81 77.44
N LEU A 9 6.93 -12.54 77.77
CA LEU A 9 7.18 -11.91 79.08
C LEU A 9 6.91 -10.40 78.90
N SER A 10 5.81 -9.93 79.41
CA SER A 10 5.55 -9.34 80.70
C SER A 10 6.10 -7.93 80.95
N SER A 11 5.20 -6.98 80.93
CA SER A 11 4.96 -5.86 81.87
C SER A 11 6.21 -5.17 82.47
N LEU A 12 6.43 -3.93 82.08
CA LEU A 12 6.91 -2.92 82.99
C LEU A 12 6.07 -1.63 82.77
N TYR A 13 5.14 -1.36 83.69
CA TYR A 13 4.48 -0.07 83.74
C TYR A 13 5.41 0.96 84.37
N LEU A 14 5.87 1.91 83.58
CA LEU A 14 6.49 3.11 84.10
C LEU A 14 5.51 4.27 83.94
N THR A 15 4.86 4.64 85.04
CA THR A 15 4.00 5.82 85.14
C THR A 15 4.86 7.05 85.19
N LEU A 16 4.93 7.81 84.08
CA LEU A 16 5.42 9.20 84.09
C LEU A 16 4.24 10.14 84.07
N PRO A 17 4.25 11.24 84.89
CA PRO A 17 3.15 12.19 84.92
C PRO A 17 3.07 12.98 83.61
N LEU A 18 1.93 12.93 82.97
CA LEU A 18 1.60 13.74 81.79
C LEU A 18 1.43 15.20 82.24
N THR A 19 2.46 16.00 82.05
CA THR A 19 2.33 17.45 81.97
C THR A 19 1.80 17.80 80.60
N ALA A 20 0.54 18.01 80.43
CA ALA A 20 -0.06 18.44 79.14
C ALA A 20 0.37 19.89 78.85
N SER A 21 1.42 20.10 78.09
CA SER A 21 1.62 21.36 77.43
C SER A 21 0.69 21.43 76.21
N PRO A 22 -0.06 22.51 76.01
CA PRO A 22 -0.88 22.65 74.84
C PRO A 22 0.01 22.70 73.60
N VAL A 23 0.01 21.65 72.80
CA VAL A 23 0.60 21.68 71.46
C VAL A 23 -0.32 22.55 70.63
N VAL A 24 0.09 23.80 70.41
CA VAL A 24 -0.53 24.67 69.41
C VAL A 24 -0.19 24.10 68.05
N VAL A 25 -1.08 23.28 67.50
CA VAL A 25 -0.98 22.84 66.09
C VAL A 25 -1.28 24.07 65.25
N TYR A 26 -0.27 24.73 64.76
CA TYR A 26 -0.44 25.67 63.67
C TYR A 26 -0.89 24.86 62.45
N ALA A 27 -2.17 24.93 62.15
CA ALA A 27 -2.66 24.47 60.87
C ALA A 27 -2.03 25.34 59.78
N LEU A 28 -0.97 24.83 59.18
CA LEU A 28 -0.49 25.41 57.92
C LEU A 28 -1.66 25.41 56.96
N PRO A 29 -1.95 26.56 56.34
CA PRO A 29 -3.01 26.56 55.34
C PRO A 29 -2.70 25.46 54.34
N ALA A 30 -3.61 24.51 54.14
CA ALA A 30 -3.53 23.53 53.10
C ALA A 30 -3.41 24.32 51.79
N ARG A 31 -2.20 24.55 51.33
CA ARG A 31 -1.99 24.98 49.95
C ARG A 31 -2.62 23.88 49.13
N ALA A 32 -3.78 24.19 48.56
CA ALA A 32 -4.37 23.31 47.56
C ALA A 32 -3.22 23.01 46.57
N LEU A 33 -2.83 21.73 46.48
CA LEU A 33 -1.92 21.28 45.47
C LEU A 33 -2.67 21.48 44.15
N VAL A 34 -2.52 22.67 43.57
CA VAL A 34 -2.94 22.88 42.20
C VAL A 34 -2.10 21.93 41.40
N PRO A 35 -2.69 20.94 40.70
CA PRO A 35 -1.90 20.06 39.84
C PRO A 35 -1.05 20.93 38.92
N PHE A 36 0.26 20.77 38.99
CA PHE A 36 1.14 21.45 38.05
C PHE A 36 0.86 20.84 36.69
N VAL A 37 0.06 21.55 35.89
CA VAL A 37 -0.16 21.17 34.48
C VAL A 37 1.00 21.74 33.69
N TYR A 38 1.89 20.86 33.28
CA TYR A 38 2.95 21.22 32.34
C TYR A 38 2.31 21.49 30.98
N LEU A 39 2.41 22.72 30.52
CA LEU A 39 2.05 23.11 29.15
C LEU A 39 3.33 23.12 28.33
N PRO A 40 3.50 22.15 27.40
CA PRO A 40 4.71 22.10 26.57
C PRO A 40 4.81 23.35 25.72
N GLN A 41 6.05 23.79 25.49
CA GLN A 41 6.34 24.89 24.58
C GLN A 41 6.15 24.45 23.14
N GLU A 42 5.89 25.39 22.22
CA GLU A 42 5.69 25.13 20.77
C GLU A 42 6.82 24.27 20.18
N LYS A 43 8.09 24.58 20.50
CA LYS A 43 9.25 23.81 20.05
C LYS A 43 9.26 22.36 20.55
N GLU A 44 8.74 22.11 21.75
CA GLU A 44 8.63 20.75 22.29
C GLU A 44 7.53 19.97 21.62
N LEU A 45 6.40 20.64 21.30
CA LEU A 45 5.31 20.07 20.50
C LEU A 45 5.77 19.74 19.08
N GLU A 46 6.55 20.63 18.46
CA GLU A 46 7.16 20.41 17.16
C GLU A 46 8.08 19.18 17.18
N GLY A 47 8.99 19.11 18.14
CA GLY A 47 9.88 17.96 18.30
C GLY A 47 9.15 16.65 18.53
N ALA A 48 8.08 16.66 19.33
CA ALA A 48 7.23 15.50 19.57
C ALA A 48 6.48 15.08 18.29
N GLY A 49 5.90 16.05 17.56
CA GLY A 49 5.20 15.81 16.32
C GLY A 49 6.09 15.17 15.26
N LEU A 50 7.30 15.67 15.08
CA LEU A 50 8.29 15.10 14.15
C LEU A 50 8.71 13.68 14.56
N GLY A 51 8.90 13.41 15.85
CA GLY A 51 9.20 12.06 16.35
C GLY A 51 8.08 11.06 16.07
N ILE A 52 6.84 11.48 16.26
CA ILE A 52 5.64 10.67 15.96
C ILE A 52 5.52 10.42 14.45
N ALA A 53 5.77 11.45 13.61
CA ALA A 53 5.79 11.29 12.15
C ALA A 53 6.82 10.25 11.70
N GLN A 54 8.02 10.26 12.27
CA GLN A 54 9.05 9.26 11.97
C GLN A 54 8.61 7.83 12.37
N ALA A 55 7.93 7.70 13.53
CA ALA A 55 7.37 6.42 13.95
C ALA A 55 6.27 5.93 13.00
N ALA A 56 5.35 6.81 12.58
CA ALA A 56 4.32 6.49 11.61
C ALA A 56 4.92 6.03 10.26
N ALA A 57 5.93 6.75 9.75
CA ALA A 57 6.61 6.38 8.52
C ALA A 57 7.35 5.03 8.64
N ARG A 58 7.84 4.67 9.83
CA ARG A 58 8.43 3.35 10.08
C ARG A 58 7.37 2.26 10.03
N LEU A 59 6.20 2.47 10.67
CA LEU A 59 5.10 1.52 10.64
C LEU A 59 4.60 1.27 9.22
N LEU A 60 4.50 2.32 8.39
CA LEU A 60 4.17 2.17 6.96
C LEU A 60 5.15 1.25 6.22
N ARG A 61 6.45 1.38 6.47
CA ARG A 61 7.46 0.50 5.87
C ARG A 61 7.35 -0.95 6.34
N LEU A 62 6.81 -1.18 7.54
CA LEU A 62 6.55 -2.50 8.10
C LEU A 62 5.19 -3.08 7.68
N GLY A 63 4.41 -2.34 6.86
CA GLY A 63 3.08 -2.76 6.43
C GLY A 63 1.96 -2.55 7.47
N GLN A 64 2.27 -1.91 8.61
CA GLN A 64 1.32 -1.65 9.71
C GLN A 64 0.56 -0.33 9.46
N ALA A 65 -0.26 -0.31 8.40
CA ALA A 65 -0.89 0.91 7.90
C ALA A 65 -1.88 1.55 8.87
N GLU A 66 -2.66 0.76 9.59
CA GLU A 66 -3.63 1.27 10.57
C GLU A 66 -2.96 1.96 11.76
N ASP A 67 -1.89 1.36 12.29
CA ASP A 67 -1.11 1.96 13.38
C ASP A 67 -0.41 3.23 12.90
N ALA A 68 0.10 3.21 11.68
CA ALA A 68 0.69 4.38 11.05
C ALA A 68 -0.33 5.52 10.89
N ALA A 69 -1.57 5.23 10.48
CA ALA A 69 -2.63 6.22 10.36
C ALA A 69 -2.96 6.87 11.72
N ARG A 70 -3.05 6.08 12.80
CA ARG A 70 -3.25 6.61 14.15
C ARG A 70 -2.14 7.57 14.59
N LEU A 71 -0.88 7.23 14.33
CA LEU A 71 0.25 8.11 14.66
C LEU A 71 0.30 9.34 13.74
N ALA A 72 0.00 9.18 12.45
CA ALA A 72 -0.05 10.30 11.52
C ALA A 72 -1.19 11.27 11.87
N GLU A 73 -2.36 10.78 12.31
CA GLU A 73 -3.44 11.63 12.83
C GLU A 73 -2.98 12.45 14.04
N LEU A 74 -2.24 11.85 14.97
CA LEU A 74 -1.65 12.60 16.08
C LEU A 74 -0.61 13.62 15.59
N THR A 75 0.18 13.29 14.56
CA THR A 75 1.12 14.22 13.96
C THR A 75 0.44 15.48 13.44
N VAL A 76 -0.64 15.35 12.66
CA VAL A 76 -1.34 16.52 12.10
C VAL A 76 -2.11 17.33 13.16
N ARG A 77 -2.44 16.71 14.29
CA ARG A 77 -2.99 17.46 15.44
C ARG A 77 -1.94 18.30 16.15
N LEU A 78 -0.69 17.85 16.20
CA LEU A 78 0.44 18.57 16.80
C LEU A 78 1.05 19.60 15.86
N LEU A 79 1.05 19.28 14.56
CA LEU A 79 1.64 20.09 13.50
C LEU A 79 0.61 20.33 12.36
N PRO A 80 -0.47 21.07 12.61
CA PRO A 80 -1.59 21.20 11.67
C PRO A 80 -1.22 21.92 10.37
N ASP A 81 -0.16 22.73 10.39
CA ASP A 81 0.30 23.55 9.27
C ASP A 81 1.51 22.93 8.54
N ASP A 82 1.94 21.72 8.93
CA ASP A 82 2.99 20.96 8.21
C ASP A 82 2.35 20.06 7.14
N PRO A 83 2.49 20.36 5.83
CA PRO A 83 1.89 19.57 4.76
C PRO A 83 2.41 18.12 4.74
N ARG A 84 3.63 17.88 5.21
CA ARG A 84 4.25 16.54 5.24
C ARG A 84 3.51 15.59 6.17
N GLY A 85 2.98 16.08 7.29
CA GLY A 85 2.15 15.32 8.21
C GLY A 85 0.85 14.84 7.54
N TRP A 86 0.21 15.73 6.78
CA TRP A 86 -1.01 15.42 6.04
C TRP A 86 -0.79 14.43 4.90
N VAL A 87 0.34 14.54 4.18
CA VAL A 87 0.74 13.55 3.15
C VAL A 87 0.96 12.18 3.78
N LEU A 88 1.67 12.12 4.92
CA LEU A 88 1.91 10.89 5.66
C LEU A 88 0.59 10.24 6.14
N LEU A 89 -0.33 11.05 6.65
CA LEU A 89 -1.67 10.59 7.05
C LEU A 89 -2.41 9.98 5.85
N ALA A 90 -2.45 10.69 4.74
CA ALA A 90 -3.11 10.22 3.52
C ALA A 90 -2.52 8.89 3.02
N GLU A 91 -1.19 8.75 3.01
CA GLU A 91 -0.54 7.50 2.62
C GLU A 91 -0.93 6.33 3.54
N ALA A 92 -0.97 6.56 4.84
CA ALA A 92 -1.35 5.56 5.81
C ALA A 92 -2.84 5.15 5.67
N GLU A 93 -3.72 6.12 5.46
CA GLU A 93 -5.15 5.91 5.23
C GLU A 93 -5.42 5.15 3.91
N LEU A 94 -4.68 5.46 2.84
CA LEU A 94 -4.76 4.73 1.58
C LEU A 94 -4.35 3.26 1.74
N ARG A 95 -3.27 3.00 2.47
CA ARG A 95 -2.78 1.63 2.70
C ARG A 95 -3.66 0.84 3.67
N SER A 96 -4.42 1.52 4.54
CA SER A 96 -5.43 0.92 5.42
C SER A 96 -6.84 0.90 4.80
N ASN A 97 -6.95 1.15 3.49
CA ASN A 97 -8.19 1.17 2.72
C ASN A 97 -9.22 2.22 3.17
N GLN A 98 -8.77 3.29 3.85
CA GLN A 98 -9.61 4.39 4.30
C GLN A 98 -9.59 5.55 3.28
N THR A 99 -10.03 5.25 2.07
CA THR A 99 -9.91 6.14 0.89
C THR A 99 -10.54 7.52 1.11
N ASP A 100 -11.72 7.58 1.73
CA ASP A 100 -12.43 8.87 1.95
C ASP A 100 -11.65 9.80 2.90
N LYS A 101 -11.00 9.25 3.91
CA LYS A 101 -10.16 10.04 4.81
C LYS A 101 -8.90 10.54 4.11
N ALA A 102 -8.29 9.70 3.31
CA ALA A 102 -7.11 10.08 2.54
C ALA A 102 -7.38 11.26 1.58
N VAL A 103 -8.58 11.32 0.97
CA VAL A 103 -9.00 12.49 0.17
C VAL A 103 -8.95 13.77 1.00
N VAL A 104 -9.49 13.74 2.23
CA VAL A 104 -9.50 14.92 3.12
C VAL A 104 -8.07 15.32 3.50
N ALA A 105 -7.23 14.35 3.85
CA ALA A 105 -5.84 14.62 4.22
C ALA A 105 -5.04 15.20 3.05
N LEU A 106 -5.19 14.65 1.82
CA LEU A 106 -4.53 15.19 0.62
C LEU A 106 -5.02 16.59 0.27
N SER A 107 -6.32 16.86 0.39
CA SER A 107 -6.88 18.18 0.15
C SER A 107 -6.25 19.21 1.11
N ARG A 108 -6.11 18.86 2.39
CA ARG A 108 -5.45 19.76 3.36
C ARG A 108 -3.96 19.94 3.06
N ALA A 109 -3.25 18.86 2.71
CA ALA A 109 -1.85 18.96 2.30
C ALA A 109 -1.67 19.92 1.10
N LYS A 110 -2.55 19.83 0.10
CA LYS A 110 -2.53 20.69 -1.09
C LYS A 110 -2.82 22.16 -0.80
N GLU A 111 -3.72 22.46 0.15
CA GLU A 111 -3.95 23.82 0.60
C GLU A 111 -2.70 24.45 1.23
N LEU A 112 -1.92 23.65 1.96
CA LEU A 112 -0.72 24.09 2.65
C LEU A 112 0.51 24.18 1.73
N ASP A 113 0.61 23.29 0.74
CA ASP A 113 1.76 23.22 -0.18
C ASP A 113 1.29 22.83 -1.60
N PRO A 114 0.71 23.77 -2.36
CA PRO A 114 0.19 23.49 -3.70
C PRO A 114 1.28 23.20 -4.75
N ASP A 115 2.52 23.55 -4.46
CA ASP A 115 3.66 23.32 -5.35
C ASP A 115 4.37 21.99 -5.09
N ASN A 116 3.86 21.17 -4.18
CA ASN A 116 4.38 19.84 -3.90
C ASN A 116 3.86 18.82 -4.90
N ALA A 117 4.71 18.44 -5.86
CA ALA A 117 4.37 17.44 -6.87
C ALA A 117 3.85 16.11 -6.29
N GLY A 118 4.37 15.69 -5.14
CA GLY A 118 3.98 14.45 -4.48
C GLY A 118 2.51 14.40 -4.11
N ILE A 119 1.92 15.54 -3.72
CA ILE A 119 0.50 15.63 -3.38
C ILE A 119 -0.37 15.40 -4.63
N TRP A 120 -0.01 16.05 -5.75
CA TRP A 120 -0.69 15.86 -7.02
C TRP A 120 -0.59 14.42 -7.53
N PHE A 121 0.56 13.76 -7.36
CA PHE A 121 0.73 12.35 -7.71
C PHE A 121 -0.14 11.46 -6.84
N ALA A 122 -0.20 11.70 -5.53
CA ALA A 122 -1.04 10.93 -4.63
C ALA A 122 -2.54 11.08 -4.95
N GLU A 123 -3.01 12.30 -5.23
CA GLU A 123 -4.39 12.54 -5.68
C GLU A 123 -4.69 11.85 -7.02
N GLY A 124 -3.73 11.88 -7.96
CA GLY A 124 -3.86 11.20 -9.25
C GLY A 124 -3.98 9.70 -9.12
N SER A 125 -3.11 9.07 -8.33
CA SER A 125 -3.17 7.63 -8.03
C SER A 125 -4.48 7.27 -7.32
N LEU A 126 -4.95 8.10 -6.41
CA LEU A 126 -6.21 7.93 -5.73
C LEU A 126 -7.42 8.02 -6.68
N ALA A 127 -7.40 8.99 -7.61
CA ALA A 127 -8.44 9.11 -8.63
C ALA A 127 -8.51 7.85 -9.52
N LEU A 128 -7.36 7.27 -9.89
CA LEU A 128 -7.30 5.99 -10.60
C LEU A 128 -7.96 4.85 -9.82
N ARG A 129 -7.61 4.69 -8.55
CA ARG A 129 -8.21 3.65 -7.68
C ARG A 129 -9.71 3.79 -7.53
N ASN A 130 -10.21 5.04 -7.61
CA ASN A 130 -11.64 5.37 -7.56
C ASN A 130 -12.33 5.27 -8.93
N GLY A 131 -11.66 4.75 -9.97
CA GLY A 131 -12.23 4.60 -11.30
C GLY A 131 -12.49 5.92 -12.02
N LYS A 132 -11.70 6.98 -11.74
CA LYS A 132 -11.79 8.32 -12.34
C LYS A 132 -10.54 8.65 -13.16
N PRO A 133 -10.31 7.95 -14.29
CA PRO A 133 -9.06 8.11 -15.05
C PRO A 133 -8.91 9.51 -15.67
N GLU A 134 -10.00 10.21 -16.03
CA GLU A 134 -9.96 11.58 -16.54
C GLU A 134 -9.39 12.54 -15.50
N ASP A 135 -9.90 12.48 -14.25
CA ASP A 135 -9.42 13.29 -13.14
C ASP A 135 -7.95 13.00 -12.86
N ALA A 136 -7.59 11.71 -12.85
CA ALA A 136 -6.22 11.25 -12.62
C ALA A 136 -5.24 11.87 -13.63
N ILE A 137 -5.58 11.92 -14.92
CA ILE A 137 -4.73 12.51 -15.96
C ILE A 137 -4.44 13.99 -15.66
N GLY A 138 -5.47 14.75 -15.26
CA GLY A 138 -5.33 16.17 -14.92
C GLY A 138 -4.38 16.38 -13.73
N LEU A 139 -4.58 15.61 -12.67
CA LEU A 139 -3.78 15.67 -11.44
C LEU A 139 -2.33 15.23 -11.67
N LEU A 140 -2.13 14.08 -12.34
CA LEU A 140 -0.79 13.57 -12.66
C LEU A 140 0.01 14.51 -13.55
N ARG A 141 -0.63 15.12 -14.57
CA ARG A 141 0.02 16.12 -15.42
C ARG A 141 0.44 17.34 -14.62
N LYS A 142 -0.41 17.81 -13.71
CA LYS A 142 -0.05 18.94 -12.84
C LYS A 142 1.16 18.62 -11.97
N GLY A 143 1.19 17.45 -11.35
CA GLY A 143 2.37 16.98 -10.60
C GLY A 143 3.61 16.86 -11.48
N LEU A 144 3.47 16.37 -12.73
CA LEU A 144 4.59 16.24 -13.69
C LEU A 144 5.10 17.57 -14.24
N GLU A 145 4.31 18.64 -14.22
CA GLU A 145 4.79 20.01 -14.48
C GLU A 145 5.73 20.48 -13.37
N LEU A 146 5.48 20.07 -12.12
CA LEU A 146 6.28 20.44 -10.96
C LEU A 146 7.52 19.52 -10.81
N ASP A 147 7.37 18.22 -11.01
CA ASP A 147 8.45 17.22 -11.02
C ASP A 147 8.32 16.28 -12.21
N GLY A 148 8.96 16.62 -13.31
CA GLY A 148 8.96 15.84 -14.56
C GLY A 148 9.80 14.55 -14.54
N LYS A 149 10.37 14.16 -13.38
CA LYS A 149 11.26 12.98 -13.27
C LYS A 149 10.67 11.83 -12.46
N ASN A 150 9.38 11.87 -12.15
CA ASN A 150 8.72 10.82 -11.40
C ASN A 150 8.28 9.67 -12.30
N ALA A 151 9.00 8.55 -12.26
CA ALA A 151 8.68 7.36 -13.06
C ALA A 151 7.32 6.75 -12.68
N GLY A 152 6.93 6.76 -11.39
CA GLY A 152 5.65 6.26 -10.92
C GLY A 152 4.48 7.08 -11.47
N ALA A 153 4.60 8.41 -11.50
CA ALA A 153 3.57 9.29 -12.05
C ALA A 153 3.37 9.06 -13.56
N TYR A 154 4.42 8.83 -14.32
CA TYR A 154 4.28 8.43 -15.74
C TYR A 154 3.66 7.06 -15.90
N PHE A 155 3.93 6.11 -15.00
CA PHE A 155 3.29 4.80 -15.01
C PHE A 155 1.78 4.92 -14.73
N ASP A 156 1.38 5.66 -13.70
CA ASP A 156 -0.02 5.91 -13.40
C ASP A 156 -0.75 6.68 -14.53
N LEU A 157 -0.05 7.64 -15.16
CA LEU A 157 -0.57 8.35 -16.33
C LEU A 157 -0.83 7.39 -17.50
N GLY A 158 0.08 6.45 -17.75
CA GLY A 158 -0.10 5.39 -18.73
C GLY A 158 -1.31 4.50 -18.44
N ASN A 159 -1.49 4.09 -17.18
CA ASN A 159 -2.63 3.29 -16.75
C ASN A 159 -3.96 4.05 -16.95
N ALA A 160 -4.02 5.35 -16.57
CA ALA A 160 -5.18 6.19 -16.82
C ALA A 160 -5.53 6.27 -18.33
N GLN A 161 -4.51 6.39 -19.17
CA GLN A 161 -4.68 6.48 -20.62
C GLN A 161 -5.16 5.16 -21.23
N ILE A 162 -4.71 3.99 -20.73
CA ILE A 162 -5.26 2.67 -21.13
C ILE A 162 -6.75 2.58 -20.80
N LEU A 163 -7.14 2.97 -19.60
CA LEU A 163 -8.55 2.93 -19.15
C LEU A 163 -9.47 3.76 -20.05
N LEU A 164 -8.93 4.81 -20.67
CA LEU A 164 -9.65 5.65 -21.65
C LEU A 164 -9.45 5.22 -23.11
N GLY A 165 -8.75 4.12 -23.36
CA GLY A 165 -8.50 3.62 -24.73
C GLY A 165 -7.43 4.42 -25.49
N ASN A 166 -6.69 5.32 -24.85
CA ASN A 166 -5.68 6.17 -25.46
C ASN A 166 -4.33 5.43 -25.54
N ASN A 167 -4.26 4.34 -26.27
CA ASN A 167 -3.14 3.41 -26.31
C ASN A 167 -1.81 4.06 -26.71
N GLU A 168 -1.79 4.94 -27.70
CA GLU A 168 -0.55 5.60 -28.15
C GLU A 168 0.03 6.53 -27.08
N ALA A 169 -0.83 7.30 -26.41
CA ALA A 169 -0.41 8.15 -25.31
C ALA A 169 0.10 7.32 -24.12
N ALA A 170 -0.58 6.20 -23.82
CA ALA A 170 -0.18 5.27 -22.77
C ALA A 170 1.21 4.68 -23.03
N LEU A 171 1.49 4.24 -24.28
CA LEU A 171 2.80 3.75 -24.67
C LEU A 171 3.88 4.79 -24.38
N GLY A 172 3.67 6.05 -24.80
CA GLY A 172 4.60 7.16 -24.56
C GLY A 172 4.85 7.41 -23.07
N SER A 173 3.81 7.29 -22.23
CA SER A 173 3.92 7.44 -20.78
C SER A 173 4.73 6.30 -20.15
N PHE A 174 4.48 5.04 -20.52
CA PHE A 174 5.26 3.89 -20.05
C PHE A 174 6.70 3.90 -20.53
N GLU A 175 6.96 4.41 -21.74
CA GLU A 175 8.33 4.58 -22.25
C GLU A 175 9.10 5.62 -21.44
N LYS A 176 8.46 6.72 -21.04
CA LYS A 176 9.06 7.69 -20.11
C LYS A 176 9.32 7.07 -18.74
N ALA A 177 8.35 6.34 -18.18
CA ALA A 177 8.50 5.65 -16.89
C ALA A 177 9.71 4.71 -16.89
N SER A 178 9.81 3.80 -17.87
CA SER A 178 10.92 2.86 -18.01
C SER A 178 12.24 3.52 -18.49
N GLY A 179 12.14 4.70 -19.08
CA GLY A 179 13.29 5.56 -19.42
C GLY A 179 13.95 6.15 -18.17
N LEU A 180 13.15 6.59 -17.23
CA LEU A 180 13.57 7.15 -15.94
C LEU A 180 14.06 6.07 -14.96
N ARG A 181 13.39 4.90 -14.93
CA ARG A 181 13.76 3.75 -14.11
C ARG A 181 13.90 2.51 -15.00
N LYS A 182 15.13 2.11 -15.29
CA LYS A 182 15.45 1.07 -16.31
C LYS A 182 14.96 -0.33 -15.98
N ASP A 183 14.79 -0.63 -14.69
CA ASP A 183 14.29 -1.88 -14.13
C ASP A 183 12.81 -1.84 -13.79
N PHE A 184 12.08 -0.81 -14.23
CA PHE A 184 10.62 -0.69 -14.02
C PHE A 184 9.88 -1.70 -14.90
N TRP A 185 9.94 -2.96 -14.48
CA TRP A 185 9.41 -4.07 -15.26
C TRP A 185 7.89 -3.94 -15.51
N GLU A 186 7.12 -3.38 -14.57
CA GLU A 186 5.69 -3.14 -14.72
C GLU A 186 5.39 -2.19 -15.89
N ALA A 187 6.16 -1.11 -16.01
CA ALA A 187 6.01 -0.18 -17.12
C ALA A 187 6.40 -0.83 -18.46
N ILE A 188 7.43 -1.69 -18.48
CA ILE A 188 7.84 -2.42 -19.67
C ILE A 188 6.80 -3.48 -20.05
N ASN A 189 6.20 -4.15 -19.05
CA ASN A 189 5.10 -5.09 -19.26
C ASN A 189 3.91 -4.42 -19.93
N ASN A 190 3.50 -3.27 -19.42
CA ASN A 190 2.36 -2.52 -19.96
C ASN A 190 2.65 -1.94 -21.37
N GLN A 191 3.91 -1.63 -21.71
CA GLN A 191 4.28 -1.36 -23.12
C GLN A 191 3.95 -2.57 -23.99
N GLY A 192 4.25 -3.79 -23.54
CA GLY A 192 3.91 -5.02 -24.24
C GLY A 192 2.42 -5.18 -24.47
N LEU A 193 1.59 -4.94 -23.43
CA LEU A 193 0.13 -4.98 -23.53
C LEU A 193 -0.39 -4.03 -24.60
N VAL A 194 0.04 -2.76 -24.56
CA VAL A 194 -0.39 -1.73 -25.51
C VAL A 194 0.09 -2.04 -26.94
N LEU A 195 1.33 -2.50 -27.10
CA LEU A 195 1.88 -2.86 -28.40
C LEU A 195 1.12 -4.04 -29.03
N PHE A 196 0.75 -5.04 -28.23
CA PHE A 196 -0.02 -6.17 -28.70
C PHE A 196 -1.44 -5.76 -29.15
N GLU A 197 -2.14 -4.95 -28.36
CA GLU A 197 -3.44 -4.39 -28.74
C GLU A 197 -3.37 -3.58 -30.05
N SER A 198 -2.25 -2.90 -30.28
CA SER A 198 -1.98 -2.14 -31.51
C SER A 198 -1.52 -2.99 -32.70
N GLY A 199 -1.51 -4.32 -32.61
CA GLY A 199 -1.08 -5.23 -33.69
C GLY A 199 0.43 -5.37 -33.84
N ARG A 200 1.23 -4.78 -32.95
CA ARG A 200 2.70 -4.81 -32.97
C ARG A 200 3.22 -6.01 -32.19
N THR A 201 2.78 -7.21 -32.57
CA THR A 201 3.02 -8.45 -31.82
C THR A 201 4.52 -8.73 -31.55
N ASN A 202 5.40 -8.52 -32.54
CA ASN A 202 6.84 -8.77 -32.35
C ASN A 202 7.47 -7.79 -31.35
N ASP A 203 7.06 -6.52 -31.38
CA ASP A 203 7.53 -5.52 -30.44
C ASP A 203 7.06 -5.84 -29.01
N ALA A 204 5.79 -6.28 -28.86
CA ALA A 204 5.24 -6.73 -27.59
C ALA A 204 6.04 -7.89 -26.99
N ILE A 205 6.31 -8.93 -27.78
CA ILE A 205 7.14 -10.07 -27.37
C ILE A 205 8.51 -9.59 -26.92
N GLY A 206 9.14 -8.66 -27.64
CA GLY A 206 10.43 -8.09 -27.27
C GLY A 206 10.40 -7.36 -25.91
N ARG A 207 9.30 -6.65 -25.60
CA ARG A 207 9.12 -6.03 -24.28
C ARG A 207 8.99 -7.07 -23.17
N TRP A 208 8.17 -8.08 -23.35
CA TRP A 208 7.96 -9.15 -22.36
C TRP A 208 9.22 -10.01 -22.15
N GLN A 209 9.98 -10.31 -23.20
CA GLN A 209 11.31 -10.94 -23.06
C GLN A 209 12.26 -10.10 -22.20
N ARG A 210 12.23 -8.77 -22.35
CA ARG A 210 13.00 -7.87 -21.49
C ARG A 210 12.51 -7.90 -20.03
N VAL A 211 11.20 -7.94 -19.80
CA VAL A 211 10.63 -8.08 -18.44
C VAL A 211 11.16 -9.35 -17.78
N LEU A 212 11.06 -10.50 -18.45
CA LEU A 212 11.48 -11.79 -17.90
C LEU A 212 13.01 -11.88 -17.66
N LYS A 213 13.81 -11.01 -18.28
CA LYS A 213 15.25 -10.85 -17.97
C LYS A 213 15.49 -10.03 -16.71
N ILE A 214 14.60 -9.06 -16.40
CA ILE A 214 14.69 -8.21 -15.18
C ILE A 214 14.17 -8.99 -13.99
N LYS A 215 13.04 -9.65 -14.16
CA LYS A 215 12.36 -10.44 -13.13
C LYS A 215 11.76 -11.69 -13.78
N ALA A 216 12.31 -12.84 -13.44
CA ALA A 216 11.80 -14.13 -13.90
C ALA A 216 10.45 -14.44 -13.24
N ASP A 217 9.73 -15.41 -13.79
CA ASP A 217 8.54 -16.02 -13.21
C ASP A 217 7.38 -15.04 -12.91
N ILE A 218 7.18 -14.03 -13.80
CA ILE A 218 6.01 -13.18 -13.74
C ILE A 218 4.89 -13.82 -14.56
N ALA A 219 3.87 -14.35 -13.86
CA ALA A 219 2.74 -15.05 -14.48
C ALA A 219 2.05 -14.21 -15.57
N GLU A 220 1.78 -12.93 -15.28
CA GLU A 220 1.18 -11.99 -16.23
C GLU A 220 1.96 -11.92 -17.54
N THR A 221 3.23 -11.58 -17.43
CA THR A 221 4.12 -11.43 -18.59
C THR A 221 4.26 -12.74 -19.37
N SER A 222 4.39 -13.86 -18.65
CA SER A 222 4.54 -15.18 -19.25
C SER A 222 3.31 -15.59 -20.04
N LEU A 223 2.10 -15.39 -19.50
CA LEU A 223 0.87 -15.74 -20.19
C LEU A 223 0.56 -14.79 -21.35
N ALA A 224 0.80 -13.48 -21.20
CA ALA A 224 0.65 -12.51 -22.28
C ALA A 224 1.59 -12.83 -23.45
N MET A 225 2.87 -13.15 -23.15
CA MET A 225 3.82 -13.58 -24.15
C MET A 225 3.44 -14.92 -24.79
N ALA A 226 2.91 -15.87 -24.01
CA ALA A 226 2.42 -17.15 -24.53
C ALA A 226 1.31 -16.96 -25.55
N ALA A 227 0.32 -16.11 -25.27
CA ALA A 227 -0.76 -15.77 -26.18
C ALA A 227 -0.22 -15.14 -27.48
N ALA A 228 0.72 -14.21 -27.37
CA ALA A 228 1.32 -13.56 -28.52
C ALA A 228 2.15 -14.53 -29.40
N LEU A 229 2.88 -15.45 -28.80
CA LEU A 229 3.63 -16.49 -29.51
C LEU A 229 2.68 -17.47 -30.21
N TYR A 230 1.62 -17.87 -29.54
CA TYR A 230 0.60 -18.77 -30.09
C TYR A 230 -0.08 -18.18 -31.33
N GLU A 231 -0.45 -16.90 -31.31
CA GLU A 231 -1.05 -16.19 -32.46
C GLU A 231 -0.02 -15.99 -33.59
N ARG A 232 1.24 -15.72 -33.25
CA ARG A 232 2.26 -15.29 -34.22
C ARG A 232 2.64 -16.38 -35.22
N ASN A 233 2.93 -17.57 -34.73
CA ASN A 233 3.46 -18.65 -35.60
C ASN A 233 3.25 -20.03 -34.97
N PRO A 234 2.79 -21.03 -35.73
CA PRO A 234 2.72 -22.43 -35.27
C PRO A 234 4.06 -23.00 -34.75
N ALA A 235 5.21 -22.52 -35.24
CA ALA A 235 6.52 -22.95 -34.76
C ALA A 235 6.78 -22.52 -33.30
N ASP A 236 6.12 -21.50 -32.80
CA ASP A 236 6.27 -21.00 -31.44
C ASP A 236 5.34 -21.75 -30.44
N ARG A 237 4.50 -22.67 -30.93
CA ARG A 237 3.45 -23.34 -30.14
C ARG A 237 4.03 -24.04 -28.89
N ALA A 238 5.11 -24.76 -28.99
CA ALA A 238 5.70 -25.47 -27.87
C ALA A 238 6.10 -24.53 -26.73
N GLU A 239 6.70 -23.40 -27.07
CA GLU A 239 7.09 -22.38 -26.09
C GLU A 239 5.87 -21.69 -25.50
N ALA A 240 4.86 -21.38 -26.33
CA ALA A 240 3.59 -20.80 -25.87
C ALA A 240 2.91 -21.69 -24.83
N LEU A 241 2.81 -22.99 -25.09
CA LEU A 241 2.19 -23.95 -24.17
C LEU A 241 2.96 -24.03 -22.84
N ARG A 242 4.29 -24.11 -22.92
CA ARG A 242 5.15 -24.16 -21.73
C ARG A 242 4.99 -22.91 -20.84
N LEU A 243 5.00 -21.73 -21.44
CA LEU A 243 4.81 -20.47 -20.72
C LEU A 243 3.42 -20.35 -20.11
N ALA A 244 2.38 -20.75 -20.84
CA ALA A 244 1.00 -20.71 -20.33
C ALA A 244 0.82 -21.67 -19.15
N GLU A 245 1.36 -22.89 -19.23
CA GLU A 245 1.29 -23.85 -18.13
C GLU A 245 2.01 -23.32 -16.87
N SER A 246 3.21 -22.77 -17.02
CA SER A 246 3.97 -22.14 -15.94
C SER A 246 3.23 -20.97 -15.31
N ALA A 247 2.67 -20.08 -16.14
CA ALA A 247 1.93 -18.91 -15.67
C ALA A 247 0.68 -19.26 -14.87
N LEU A 248 -0.10 -20.26 -15.32
CA LEU A 248 -1.29 -20.72 -14.62
C LEU A 248 -0.95 -21.47 -13.32
N ALA A 249 0.23 -22.07 -13.21
CA ALA A 249 0.68 -22.68 -11.98
C ALA A 249 1.09 -21.64 -10.92
N GLU A 250 1.69 -20.52 -11.36
CA GLU A 250 2.14 -19.41 -10.51
C GLU A 250 0.97 -18.54 -10.05
N GLU A 251 0.08 -18.13 -10.98
CA GLU A 251 -1.09 -17.31 -10.68
C GLU A 251 -2.34 -17.87 -11.37
N PRO A 252 -3.09 -18.76 -10.68
CA PRO A 252 -4.26 -19.42 -11.25
C PRO A 252 -5.38 -18.48 -11.70
N ASN A 253 -5.48 -17.28 -11.11
CA ASN A 253 -6.56 -16.34 -11.44
C ASN A 253 -6.51 -15.86 -12.89
N TYR A 254 -5.36 -15.94 -13.57
CA TYR A 254 -5.25 -15.60 -14.99
C TYR A 254 -6.07 -16.50 -15.93
N VAL A 255 -6.60 -17.61 -15.44
CA VAL A 255 -7.57 -18.43 -16.19
C VAL A 255 -8.90 -17.68 -16.41
N LYS A 256 -9.19 -16.66 -15.61
CA LYS A 256 -10.44 -15.87 -15.66
C LYS A 256 -10.25 -14.61 -16.49
N GLU A 257 -11.15 -14.41 -17.45
CA GLU A 257 -11.16 -13.18 -18.26
C GLU A 257 -11.40 -11.92 -17.42
N SER A 258 -12.24 -12.01 -16.36
CA SER A 258 -12.46 -10.90 -15.43
C SER A 258 -11.16 -10.42 -14.78
N PHE A 259 -10.35 -11.35 -14.28
CA PHE A 259 -9.05 -11.03 -13.69
C PHE A 259 -8.08 -10.41 -14.71
N GLN A 260 -8.01 -10.96 -15.93
CA GLN A 260 -7.21 -10.37 -17.01
C GLN A 260 -7.63 -8.93 -17.31
N LYS A 261 -8.95 -8.64 -17.29
CA LYS A 261 -9.46 -7.28 -17.47
C LYS A 261 -9.08 -6.34 -16.33
N GLU A 262 -9.11 -6.80 -15.09
CA GLU A 262 -8.63 -6.05 -13.92
C GLU A 262 -7.14 -5.71 -14.04
N GLN A 263 -6.35 -6.59 -14.67
CA GLN A 263 -4.93 -6.36 -14.98
C GLN A 263 -4.73 -5.51 -16.26
N LEU A 264 -5.73 -4.79 -16.73
CA LEU A 264 -5.70 -3.89 -17.90
C LEU A 264 -5.45 -4.59 -19.24
N TRP A 265 -5.68 -5.90 -19.33
CA TRP A 265 -5.57 -6.61 -20.61
C TRP A 265 -6.66 -6.16 -21.57
N GLY A 266 -6.25 -5.77 -22.76
CA GLY A 266 -7.17 -5.35 -23.82
C GLY A 266 -7.93 -6.53 -24.43
N PRO A 267 -8.96 -6.24 -25.24
CA PRO A 267 -9.86 -7.26 -25.80
C PRO A 267 -9.13 -8.25 -26.72
N ARG A 268 -8.14 -7.81 -27.50
CA ARG A 268 -7.39 -8.69 -28.41
C ARG A 268 -6.57 -9.72 -27.62
N LEU A 269 -5.83 -9.30 -26.62
CA LEU A 269 -5.01 -10.21 -25.82
C LEU A 269 -5.87 -11.23 -25.09
N ARG A 270 -7.00 -10.79 -24.49
CA ARG A 270 -7.95 -11.70 -23.83
C ARG A 270 -8.54 -12.74 -24.78
N ALA A 271 -8.92 -12.31 -25.99
CA ALA A 271 -9.47 -13.21 -27.00
C ALA A 271 -8.44 -14.27 -27.45
N VAL A 272 -7.20 -13.87 -27.71
CA VAL A 272 -6.12 -14.80 -28.07
C VAL A 272 -5.77 -15.73 -26.91
N THR A 273 -5.74 -15.21 -25.68
CA THR A 273 -5.55 -16.03 -24.48
C THR A 273 -6.63 -17.08 -24.32
N ALA A 274 -7.90 -16.72 -24.51
CA ALA A 274 -9.01 -17.69 -24.49
C ALA A 274 -8.83 -18.81 -25.51
N GLN A 275 -8.38 -18.50 -26.73
CA GLN A 275 -8.05 -19.50 -27.75
C GLN A 275 -6.89 -20.41 -27.32
N LEU A 276 -5.82 -19.84 -26.78
CA LEU A 276 -4.69 -20.60 -26.24
C LEU A 276 -5.12 -21.54 -25.12
N LEU A 277 -5.88 -21.05 -24.16
CA LEU A 277 -6.32 -21.86 -23.00
C LEU A 277 -7.33 -22.96 -23.38
N ALA A 278 -7.98 -22.87 -24.55
CA ALA A 278 -8.90 -23.88 -25.05
C ALA A 278 -8.22 -25.07 -25.75
N VAL A 279 -6.91 -25.03 -25.96
CA VAL A 279 -6.22 -26.15 -26.64
C VAL A 279 -6.17 -27.40 -25.75
N PRO A 280 -6.29 -28.60 -26.33
CA PRO A 280 -6.34 -29.84 -25.54
C PRO A 280 -5.14 -30.06 -24.64
N GLU A 281 -3.96 -29.63 -25.08
CA GLU A 281 -2.69 -29.78 -24.33
C GLU A 281 -2.67 -29.00 -23.01
N LEU A 282 -3.36 -27.87 -22.92
CA LEU A 282 -3.45 -27.06 -21.69
C LEU A 282 -4.61 -27.45 -20.79
N LYS A 283 -5.51 -28.35 -21.23
CA LYS A 283 -6.68 -28.73 -20.44
C LYS A 283 -6.35 -29.09 -18.98
N PRO A 284 -5.33 -29.94 -18.69
CA PRO A 284 -4.99 -30.25 -17.29
C PRO A 284 -4.51 -29.05 -16.47
N ALA A 285 -3.79 -28.10 -17.11
CA ALA A 285 -3.31 -26.89 -16.44
C ALA A 285 -4.48 -25.93 -16.16
N VAL A 286 -5.39 -25.77 -17.11
CA VAL A 286 -6.60 -24.93 -16.98
C VAL A 286 -7.51 -25.51 -15.88
N GLU A 287 -7.75 -26.81 -15.84
CA GLU A 287 -8.57 -27.44 -14.80
C GLU A 287 -7.96 -27.24 -13.39
N ARG A 288 -6.66 -27.38 -13.25
CA ARG A 288 -5.94 -27.08 -11.98
C ARG A 288 -6.08 -25.60 -11.61
N ALA A 289 -5.89 -24.70 -12.56
CA ALA A 289 -6.02 -23.26 -12.32
C ALA A 289 -7.45 -22.88 -11.90
N LEU A 290 -8.48 -23.42 -12.58
CA LEU A 290 -9.89 -23.19 -12.21
C LEU A 290 -10.20 -23.69 -10.78
N ALA A 291 -9.61 -24.81 -10.36
CA ALA A 291 -9.81 -25.35 -9.02
C ALA A 291 -9.14 -24.49 -7.93
N ASN A 292 -8.03 -23.81 -8.26
CA ASN A 292 -7.23 -23.01 -7.32
C ASN A 292 -7.50 -21.50 -7.42
N ALA A 293 -8.19 -21.06 -8.46
CA ALA A 293 -8.50 -19.65 -8.64
C ALA A 293 -9.49 -19.18 -7.57
N THR A 294 -9.13 -18.12 -6.83
CA THR A 294 -9.99 -17.52 -5.80
C THR A 294 -11.32 -17.08 -6.39
N SER A 295 -12.44 -17.36 -5.71
CA SER A 295 -13.76 -16.86 -6.11
C SER A 295 -13.71 -15.34 -6.10
N GLY A 296 -14.04 -14.69 -7.21
CA GLY A 296 -14.00 -13.23 -7.35
C GLY A 296 -15.13 -12.50 -6.60
N ASP A 297 -15.47 -12.96 -5.40
CA ASP A 297 -16.43 -12.34 -4.49
C ASP A 297 -15.89 -12.44 -3.06
N GLY A 298 -14.82 -11.71 -2.80
CA GLY A 298 -14.15 -11.70 -1.51
C GLY A 298 -13.43 -10.39 -1.33
N GLY A 299 -14.14 -9.41 -0.76
CA GLY A 299 -13.49 -8.38 0.01
C GLY A 299 -12.50 -9.05 0.97
N ILE A 300 -11.36 -8.44 1.17
CA ILE A 300 -10.27 -8.89 2.02
C ILE A 300 -10.81 -9.23 3.41
N GLU A 301 -11.20 -10.49 3.64
CA GLU A 301 -11.33 -11.03 4.99
C GLU A 301 -9.93 -11.41 5.46
N GLY A 302 -9.34 -10.50 6.25
CA GLY A 302 -8.16 -10.78 7.04
C GLY A 302 -8.48 -11.88 8.04
N GLY A 303 -8.17 -13.12 7.71
CA GLY A 303 -8.20 -14.24 8.63
C GLY A 303 -7.12 -14.09 9.68
N VAL A 304 -7.49 -13.57 10.84
CA VAL A 304 -6.78 -13.77 12.09
C VAL A 304 -7.29 -15.09 12.65
N GLU A 305 -6.65 -16.19 12.31
CA GLU A 305 -6.80 -17.43 13.07
C GLU A 305 -6.05 -17.28 14.40
N GLY A 306 -6.81 -17.08 15.46
CA GLY A 306 -6.38 -17.24 16.84
C GLY A 306 -6.07 -18.70 17.10
N GLY A 307 -4.79 -19.02 17.28
CA GLY A 307 -4.34 -20.27 17.86
C GLY A 307 -4.52 -20.24 19.38
N GLU A 308 -5.65 -20.70 19.90
CA GLU A 308 -5.73 -21.23 21.26
C GLU A 308 -5.08 -22.63 21.28
N GLY A 309 -4.17 -22.81 22.21
CA GLY A 309 -3.50 -24.10 22.39
C GLY A 309 -2.75 -24.19 23.70
N SER A 310 -3.47 -24.58 24.76
CA SER A 310 -3.06 -25.27 26.01
C SER A 310 -1.67 -24.97 26.56
#